data_ea6de1731ed2583fd12fdbf72e751eff
#
_entry.id   ea6de1731ed2583fd12fdbf72e751eff
#
_cell.length_a   1.000
_cell.length_b   1.000
_cell.length_c   1.000
_cell.angle_alpha   90.00
_cell.angle_beta   90.00
_cell.angle_gamma   90.00
#
_symmetry.space_group_name_H-M   'P 1'
#
loop_
_entity.id
_entity.type
_entity.pdbx_description
1 polymer ?
#
loop_
_entity_poly.entity_id
_entity_poly.type
_entity_poly.pdbx_seq_one_letter_code
_entity_poly.pdbx_strand_id
1 'polypeptide(L)'
;MDLTNYVKAGFPLISIQTEEIKRCIKSVFVSEPFKKYAWNALEGIKGEYTGVEDVLNFTKKLNKSIICLENFNWFLGKEGIQQAILNNLEMYKNNQVCLIIIDKNKINPFFDKISHKLDFALPKADEFKPIIENFAKQINQILSNNEIDVIAKNLLGLSFEEAENAIAYDTVSNGRIDVKSVGKAKQQIINSSGFMTIQEPEKIENIGGLVPLKRYIKARLKAYEQGNEHMPKLKELLLVGIPGAGKSLVAKALANIFQFPLISANIGQLKNSLVGETEKNTKRFTDTVDSIGNAVILLDEVEKMFGNVNDSGVSQGQMGHFLTWLNDRKSEAIIVATANNLSSLPPEFLRAGRWDCIFFVDYPNIEERKEIIKIMNKKHKTGLDESLAERLEFFSGAEIEQLAKDSHFDDVDELINNMATLYRTQKDKILDIKAKGKNYRKANSNVIFCSSENQNFSRVIN
;
A
#
# COMPACT_ATOMS: atom_id res chain seq x y z
N MET A 1 -14.21 8.41 18.92
CA MET A 1 -13.54 9.73 18.65
C MET A 1 -14.24 10.78 19.52
N ASP A 2 -13.54 11.37 20.49
CA ASP A 2 -14.08 12.43 21.34
C ASP A 2 -13.87 13.80 20.66
N LEU A 3 -14.95 14.48 20.35
CA LEU A 3 -14.94 15.80 19.71
C LEU A 3 -15.29 16.95 20.69
N THR A 4 -15.38 16.68 21.98
CA THR A 4 -15.76 17.68 23.00
C THR A 4 -14.89 18.91 22.96
N ASN A 5 -13.57 18.76 22.81
CA ASN A 5 -12.64 19.89 22.78
C ASN A 5 -12.77 20.74 21.51
N TYR A 6 -13.09 20.14 20.36
CA TYR A 6 -13.33 20.88 19.12
C TYR A 6 -14.57 21.75 19.23
N VAL A 7 -15.65 21.21 19.80
CA VAL A 7 -16.90 21.96 20.01
C VAL A 7 -16.70 23.09 21.03
N LYS A 8 -16.00 22.82 22.14
CA LYS A 8 -15.64 23.84 23.13
C LYS A 8 -14.78 24.97 22.54
N ALA A 9 -13.85 24.61 21.64
CA ALA A 9 -13.01 25.56 20.94
C ALA A 9 -13.74 26.35 19.82
N GLY A 10 -15.01 26.03 19.57
CA GLY A 10 -15.86 26.75 18.61
C GLY A 10 -15.58 26.37 17.15
N PHE A 11 -15.15 25.13 16.85
CA PHE A 11 -15.07 24.68 15.46
C PHE A 11 -16.47 24.46 14.90
N PRO A 12 -16.93 25.27 13.93
CA PRO A 12 -18.31 25.20 13.43
C PRO A 12 -18.50 24.10 12.40
N LEU A 13 -17.41 23.70 11.70
CA LEU A 13 -17.45 22.72 10.62
C LEU A 13 -16.24 21.80 10.67
N ILE A 14 -16.51 20.49 10.70
CA ILE A 14 -15.51 19.42 10.64
C ILE A 14 -15.82 18.56 9.43
N SER A 15 -14.80 18.11 8.70
CA SER A 15 -14.94 17.15 7.62
C SER A 15 -14.14 15.88 7.92
N ILE A 16 -14.75 14.72 7.68
CA ILE A 16 -14.13 13.41 7.85
C ILE A 16 -14.33 12.62 6.55
N GLN A 17 -13.24 12.33 5.87
CA GLN A 17 -13.26 11.48 4.69
C GLN A 17 -13.00 10.02 5.11
N THR A 18 -13.97 9.13 4.89
CA THR A 18 -13.83 7.71 5.24
C THR A 18 -14.79 6.81 4.47
N GLU A 19 -14.37 5.57 4.17
CA GLU A 19 -15.25 4.51 3.69
C GLU A 19 -16.15 3.96 4.83
N GLU A 20 -15.78 4.20 6.08
CA GLU A 20 -16.37 3.67 7.31
C GLU A 20 -17.44 4.60 7.89
N ILE A 21 -18.33 5.16 7.05
CA ILE A 21 -19.26 6.22 7.46
C ILE A 21 -20.07 5.83 8.68
N LYS A 22 -20.72 4.65 8.67
CA LYS A 22 -21.55 4.17 9.77
C LYS A 22 -20.76 3.96 11.07
N ARG A 23 -19.54 3.36 10.95
CA ARG A 23 -18.66 3.17 12.10
C ARG A 23 -18.16 4.51 12.64
N CYS A 24 -17.81 5.45 11.76
CA CYS A 24 -17.42 6.80 12.13
C CYS A 24 -18.54 7.49 12.92
N ILE A 25 -19.77 7.52 12.40
CA ILE A 25 -20.91 8.11 13.09
C ILE A 25 -21.11 7.48 14.48
N LYS A 26 -21.03 6.14 14.58
CA LYS A 26 -21.17 5.46 15.89
C LYS A 26 -20.04 5.83 16.86
N SER A 27 -18.82 5.96 16.38
CA SER A 27 -17.62 6.20 17.19
C SER A 27 -17.45 7.66 17.65
N VAL A 28 -18.06 8.62 16.93
CA VAL A 28 -18.05 10.04 17.30
C VAL A 28 -18.92 10.25 18.54
N PHE A 29 -18.36 10.87 19.55
CA PHE A 29 -19.10 11.26 20.76
C PHE A 29 -18.66 12.61 21.31
N VAL A 30 -19.48 13.19 22.16
CA VAL A 30 -19.18 14.38 22.96
C VAL A 30 -19.63 14.13 24.41
N SER A 31 -18.88 14.67 25.38
CA SER A 31 -19.18 14.59 26.77
C SER A 31 -20.31 15.57 27.12
N GLU A 32 -21.07 15.26 28.16
CA GLU A 32 -22.06 16.21 28.67
C GLU A 32 -21.43 17.58 29.00
N PRO A 33 -22.14 18.67 28.80
CA PRO A 33 -23.58 18.78 28.46
C PRO A 33 -23.91 18.78 26.96
N PHE A 34 -22.97 18.36 26.11
CA PHE A 34 -23.12 18.38 24.65
C PHE A 34 -24.03 17.22 24.18
N LYS A 35 -24.82 17.49 23.11
CA LYS A 35 -25.70 16.49 22.51
C LYS A 35 -25.20 16.10 21.11
N LYS A 36 -25.43 14.84 20.72
CA LYS A 36 -25.11 14.32 19.40
C LYS A 36 -26.38 14.02 18.61
N TYR A 37 -26.39 14.45 17.36
CA TYR A 37 -27.38 14.12 16.34
C TYR A 37 -26.72 13.47 15.15
N ALA A 38 -27.47 12.67 14.39
CA ALA A 38 -27.05 12.12 13.12
C ALA A 38 -28.19 12.31 12.11
N TRP A 39 -27.82 12.63 10.89
CA TRP A 39 -28.73 12.88 9.78
C TRP A 39 -28.25 12.19 8.49
N ASN A 40 -29.19 11.62 7.76
CA ASN A 40 -29.03 11.26 6.37
C ASN A 40 -30.29 11.65 5.57
N ALA A 41 -30.18 11.71 4.24
CA ALA A 41 -31.25 12.21 3.39
C ALA A 41 -32.49 11.32 3.32
N LEU A 42 -32.42 10.07 3.77
CA LEU A 42 -33.54 9.12 3.74
C LEU A 42 -34.30 9.11 5.08
N GLU A 43 -33.57 9.06 6.17
CA GLU A 43 -34.14 8.88 7.51
C GLU A 43 -34.29 10.19 8.27
N GLY A 44 -33.64 11.26 7.81
CA GLY A 44 -33.60 12.52 8.53
C GLY A 44 -32.93 12.40 9.90
N ILE A 45 -33.44 13.15 10.88
CA ILE A 45 -33.09 13.01 12.29
C ILE A 45 -34.26 12.28 12.99
N LYS A 46 -34.08 10.98 13.27
CA LYS A 46 -35.12 10.15 13.92
C LYS A 46 -36.48 10.19 13.21
N GLY A 47 -36.49 10.21 11.89
CA GLY A 47 -37.71 10.24 11.07
C GLY A 47 -38.22 11.65 10.73
N GLU A 48 -37.59 12.70 11.26
CA GLU A 48 -37.92 14.11 10.97
C GLU A 48 -36.78 14.79 10.22
N TYR A 49 -37.03 15.96 9.65
CA TYR A 49 -36.03 16.79 8.99
C TYR A 49 -35.27 16.07 7.86
N THR A 50 -35.99 15.39 6.95
CA THR A 50 -35.39 14.63 5.85
C THR A 50 -34.80 15.54 4.77
N GLY A 51 -35.38 16.73 4.57
CA GLY A 51 -34.88 17.70 3.62
C GLY A 51 -33.57 18.35 4.08
N VAL A 52 -32.70 18.70 3.10
CA VAL A 52 -31.42 19.39 3.37
C VAL A 52 -31.65 20.76 4.02
N GLU A 53 -32.65 21.49 3.55
CA GLU A 53 -33.01 22.81 4.12
C GLU A 53 -33.58 22.64 5.53
N ASP A 54 -34.38 21.59 5.77
CA ASP A 54 -34.97 21.31 7.06
C ASP A 54 -33.90 21.01 8.10
N VAL A 55 -32.90 20.19 7.79
CA VAL A 55 -31.82 19.91 8.72
C VAL A 55 -30.98 21.15 8.99
N LEU A 56 -30.69 22.01 7.98
CA LEU A 56 -29.99 23.28 8.21
C LEU A 56 -30.81 24.24 9.08
N ASN A 57 -32.12 24.27 8.92
CA ASN A 57 -33.01 25.05 9.80
C ASN A 57 -33.09 24.46 11.22
N PHE A 58 -33.06 23.15 11.37
CA PHE A 58 -32.93 22.49 12.65
C PHE A 58 -31.64 22.86 13.38
N THR A 59 -30.51 22.91 12.68
CA THR A 59 -29.21 23.26 13.29
C THR A 59 -29.19 24.66 13.90
N LYS A 60 -29.98 25.60 13.38
CA LYS A 60 -30.13 26.97 13.95
C LYS A 60 -30.72 26.99 15.36
N LYS A 61 -31.48 25.95 15.73
CA LYS A 61 -32.15 25.82 17.05
C LYS A 61 -31.25 25.09 18.05
N LEU A 62 -30.12 24.57 17.63
CA LEU A 62 -29.23 23.80 18.48
C LEU A 62 -28.33 24.69 19.35
N ASN A 63 -27.94 24.13 20.48
CA ASN A 63 -26.94 24.69 21.38
C ASN A 63 -26.15 23.52 21.99
N LYS A 64 -24.83 23.71 22.16
CA LYS A 64 -23.92 22.72 22.72
C LYS A 64 -24.15 21.33 22.09
N SER A 65 -23.97 21.25 20.76
CA SER A 65 -24.36 20.06 20.02
C SER A 65 -23.44 19.78 18.85
N ILE A 66 -23.33 18.50 18.49
CA ILE A 66 -22.77 18.08 17.20
C ILE A 66 -23.86 17.43 16.37
N ILE A 67 -23.75 17.60 15.05
CA ILE A 67 -24.59 16.89 14.10
C ILE A 67 -23.71 16.24 13.04
N CYS A 68 -23.76 14.91 12.96
CA CYS A 68 -23.10 14.12 11.91
C CYS A 68 -24.00 14.09 10.67
N LEU A 69 -23.49 14.60 9.57
CA LEU A 69 -24.17 14.71 8.29
C LEU A 69 -23.58 13.66 7.33
N GLU A 70 -24.32 12.58 7.11
CA GLU A 70 -23.92 11.46 6.27
C GLU A 70 -24.09 11.81 4.78
N ASN A 71 -23.02 11.64 3.96
CA ASN A 71 -22.99 11.90 2.51
C ASN A 71 -23.50 13.30 2.12
N PHE A 72 -23.36 14.27 3.01
CA PHE A 72 -23.86 15.63 2.81
C PHE A 72 -23.12 16.39 1.70
N ASN A 73 -21.94 15.93 1.34
CA ASN A 73 -21.12 16.52 0.29
C ASN A 73 -21.83 16.60 -1.07
N TRP A 74 -22.77 15.68 -1.35
CA TRP A 74 -23.61 15.72 -2.56
C TRP A 74 -24.42 17.00 -2.70
N PHE A 75 -24.76 17.64 -1.58
CA PHE A 75 -25.58 18.84 -1.55
C PHE A 75 -24.75 20.12 -1.53
N LEU A 76 -23.46 20.04 -1.16
CA LEU A 76 -22.57 21.19 -1.03
C LEU A 76 -22.22 21.88 -2.37
N GLY A 77 -22.60 21.30 -3.50
CA GLY A 77 -22.48 21.94 -4.82
C GLY A 77 -23.55 23.02 -5.11
N LYS A 78 -24.61 23.10 -4.29
CA LYS A 78 -25.70 24.05 -4.49
C LYS A 78 -25.40 25.38 -3.79
N GLU A 79 -25.41 26.50 -4.52
CA GLU A 79 -25.10 27.83 -3.99
C GLU A 79 -25.96 28.20 -2.78
N GLY A 80 -27.26 27.92 -2.80
CA GLY A 80 -28.15 28.16 -1.67
C GLY A 80 -27.75 27.44 -0.38
N ILE A 81 -27.26 26.20 -0.50
CA ILE A 81 -26.79 25.41 0.64
C ILE A 81 -25.44 25.94 1.16
N GLN A 82 -24.54 26.30 0.24
CA GLN A 82 -23.26 26.94 0.59
C GLN A 82 -23.50 28.22 1.38
N GLN A 83 -24.35 29.10 0.88
CA GLN A 83 -24.68 30.35 1.52
C GLN A 83 -25.37 30.17 2.87
N ALA A 84 -26.27 29.19 2.98
CA ALA A 84 -26.94 28.87 4.23
C ALA A 84 -25.96 28.42 5.33
N ILE A 85 -24.95 27.62 4.98
CA ILE A 85 -23.90 27.22 5.93
C ILE A 85 -23.05 28.43 6.32
N LEU A 86 -22.56 29.20 5.34
CA LEU A 86 -21.70 30.36 5.59
C LEU A 86 -22.35 31.39 6.51
N ASN A 87 -23.60 31.73 6.25
CA ASN A 87 -24.36 32.71 7.05
C ASN A 87 -24.54 32.30 8.50
N ASN A 88 -24.42 31.00 8.79
CA ASN A 88 -24.63 30.46 10.13
C ASN A 88 -23.33 30.09 10.87
N LEU A 89 -22.14 30.17 10.25
CA LEU A 89 -20.88 29.76 10.88
C LEU A 89 -20.60 30.48 12.21
N GLU A 90 -20.85 31.78 12.28
CA GLU A 90 -20.63 32.57 13.49
C GLU A 90 -21.63 32.17 14.60
N MET A 91 -22.90 31.97 14.23
CA MET A 91 -23.92 31.47 15.15
C MET A 91 -23.55 30.08 15.67
N TYR A 92 -23.11 29.15 14.82
CA TYR A 92 -22.66 27.82 15.23
C TYR A 92 -21.50 27.91 16.23
N LYS A 93 -20.53 28.77 15.97
CA LYS A 93 -19.42 29.02 16.88
C LYS A 93 -19.90 29.52 18.24
N ASN A 94 -20.76 30.54 18.26
CA ASN A 94 -21.26 31.15 19.49
C ASN A 94 -22.15 30.20 20.30
N ASN A 95 -22.97 29.39 19.63
CA ASN A 95 -23.84 28.41 20.26
C ASN A 95 -23.15 27.05 20.55
N GLN A 96 -21.84 26.94 20.24
CA GLN A 96 -21.10 25.69 20.37
C GLN A 96 -21.76 24.53 19.60
N VAL A 97 -22.17 24.80 18.35
CA VAL A 97 -22.72 23.78 17.44
C VAL A 97 -21.65 23.47 16.40
N CYS A 98 -21.43 22.17 16.14
CA CYS A 98 -20.49 21.72 15.13
C CYS A 98 -21.18 20.81 14.11
N LEU A 99 -21.10 21.18 12.83
CA LEU A 99 -21.49 20.31 11.73
C LEU A 99 -20.31 19.39 11.38
N ILE A 100 -20.57 18.09 11.32
CA ILE A 100 -19.56 17.07 10.98
C ILE A 100 -19.99 16.39 9.69
N ILE A 101 -19.36 16.75 8.59
CA ILE A 101 -19.62 16.15 7.28
C ILE A 101 -18.76 14.90 7.16
N ILE A 102 -19.43 13.75 7.04
CA ILE A 102 -18.79 12.43 6.92
C ILE A 102 -19.14 11.87 5.54
N ASP A 103 -18.13 11.67 4.69
CA ASP A 103 -18.31 11.27 3.31
C ASP A 103 -17.15 10.37 2.83
N LYS A 104 -17.40 9.56 1.81
CA LYS A 104 -16.35 8.78 1.12
C LYS A 104 -15.42 9.68 0.30
N ASN A 105 -15.96 10.79 -0.18
CA ASN A 105 -15.22 11.73 -1.01
C ASN A 105 -14.71 12.91 -0.17
N LYS A 106 -13.66 13.55 -0.67
CA LYS A 106 -13.16 14.79 -0.07
C LYS A 106 -14.26 15.84 -0.08
N ILE A 107 -14.31 16.67 0.97
CA ILE A 107 -15.28 17.75 1.07
C ILE A 107 -15.18 18.69 -0.14
N ASN A 108 -16.31 19.25 -0.56
CA ASN A 108 -16.36 20.25 -1.64
C ASN A 108 -15.26 21.31 -1.46
N PRO A 109 -14.47 21.62 -2.51
CA PRO A 109 -13.33 22.56 -2.44
C PRO A 109 -13.66 23.92 -1.84
N PHE A 110 -14.90 24.37 -2.00
CA PHE A 110 -15.37 25.61 -1.40
C PHE A 110 -15.24 25.62 0.13
N PHE A 111 -15.47 24.47 0.78
CA PHE A 111 -15.38 24.31 2.23
C PHE A 111 -14.01 23.83 2.71
N ASP A 112 -13.10 23.52 1.82
CA ASP A 112 -11.80 22.91 2.15
C ASP A 112 -10.94 23.79 3.09
N LYS A 113 -11.06 25.10 2.97
CA LYS A 113 -10.35 26.08 3.80
C LYS A 113 -11.08 26.45 5.11
N ILE A 114 -12.37 26.15 5.19
CA ILE A 114 -13.24 26.56 6.29
C ILE A 114 -13.46 25.40 7.26
N SER A 115 -13.43 24.17 6.75
CA SER A 115 -13.60 22.96 7.57
C SER A 115 -12.30 22.52 8.22
N HIS A 116 -12.39 22.05 9.44
CA HIS A 116 -11.31 21.32 10.08
C HIS A 116 -11.36 19.85 9.66
N LYS A 117 -10.25 19.33 9.13
CA LYS A 117 -10.18 17.94 8.63
C LYS A 117 -9.72 17.01 9.72
N LEU A 118 -10.44 15.92 9.88
CA LEU A 118 -10.06 14.83 10.78
C LEU A 118 -9.97 13.51 10.02
N ASP A 119 -8.99 12.72 10.36
CA ASP A 119 -8.81 11.37 9.84
C ASP A 119 -9.55 10.35 10.68
N PHE A 120 -10.14 9.37 10.01
CA PHE A 120 -10.77 8.22 10.63
C PHE A 120 -10.17 6.93 10.07
N ALA A 121 -9.38 6.25 10.90
CA ALA A 121 -8.61 5.08 10.50
C ALA A 121 -9.50 3.84 10.28
N LEU A 122 -9.01 2.89 9.46
CA LEU A 122 -9.58 1.55 9.34
C LEU A 122 -9.58 0.83 10.70
N PRO A 123 -10.41 -0.22 10.88
CA PRO A 123 -10.52 -0.95 12.14
C PRO A 123 -9.20 -1.61 12.55
N LYS A 124 -8.97 -1.66 13.86
CA LYS A 124 -7.90 -2.45 14.47
C LYS A 124 -8.37 -3.89 14.68
N ALA A 125 -7.43 -4.82 14.90
CA ALA A 125 -7.74 -6.23 15.09
C ALA A 125 -8.79 -6.47 16.20
N ASP A 126 -8.68 -5.77 17.32
CA ASP A 126 -9.63 -5.93 18.43
C ASP A 126 -11.06 -5.50 18.09
N GLU A 127 -11.23 -4.58 17.14
CA GLU A 127 -12.56 -4.13 16.71
C GLU A 127 -13.29 -5.18 15.85
N PHE A 128 -12.56 -6.15 15.25
CA PHE A 128 -13.15 -7.25 14.49
C PHE A 128 -13.61 -8.42 15.36
N LYS A 129 -13.06 -8.58 16.59
CA LYS A 129 -13.39 -9.72 17.47
C LYS A 129 -14.90 -9.90 17.72
N PRO A 130 -15.66 -8.85 18.04
CA PRO A 130 -17.10 -8.99 18.26
C PRO A 130 -17.87 -9.50 17.04
N ILE A 131 -17.42 -9.15 15.81
CA ILE A 131 -18.03 -9.64 14.58
C ILE A 131 -17.78 -11.14 14.44
N ILE A 132 -16.51 -11.55 14.59
CA ILE A 132 -16.10 -12.95 14.47
C ILE A 132 -16.90 -13.82 15.46
N GLU A 133 -16.98 -13.38 16.72
CA GLU A 133 -17.77 -14.06 17.76
C GLU A 133 -19.25 -14.16 17.41
N ASN A 134 -19.83 -13.08 16.86
CA ASN A 134 -21.23 -13.07 16.47
C ASN A 134 -21.52 -14.05 15.34
N PHE A 135 -20.71 -14.08 14.30
CA PHE A 135 -20.85 -15.05 13.21
C PHE A 135 -20.63 -16.49 13.71
N ALA A 136 -19.62 -16.72 14.55
CA ALA A 136 -19.37 -18.03 15.14
C ALA A 136 -20.56 -18.55 15.96
N LYS A 137 -21.22 -17.66 16.75
CA LYS A 137 -22.44 -17.99 17.49
C LYS A 137 -23.60 -18.34 16.55
N GLN A 138 -23.78 -17.62 15.45
CA GLN A 138 -24.87 -17.89 14.49
C GLN A 138 -24.79 -19.28 13.87
N ILE A 139 -23.57 -19.81 13.68
CA ILE A 139 -23.35 -21.14 13.11
C ILE A 139 -23.00 -22.22 14.16
N ASN A 140 -23.16 -21.90 15.45
CA ASN A 140 -22.81 -22.78 16.56
C ASN A 140 -21.36 -23.28 16.53
N GLN A 141 -20.42 -22.47 16.03
CA GLN A 141 -19.00 -22.76 16.02
C GLN A 141 -18.33 -22.22 17.29
N ILE A 142 -17.54 -23.06 17.96
CA ILE A 142 -16.71 -22.62 19.08
C ILE A 142 -15.32 -22.32 18.55
N LEU A 143 -14.89 -21.05 18.67
CA LEU A 143 -13.53 -20.61 18.34
C LEU A 143 -12.77 -20.34 19.63
N SER A 144 -11.51 -20.75 19.68
CA SER A 144 -10.60 -20.34 20.75
C SER A 144 -10.20 -18.87 20.60
N ASN A 145 -9.79 -18.24 21.70
CA ASN A 145 -9.31 -16.86 21.67
C ASN A 145 -8.15 -16.66 20.69
N ASN A 146 -7.26 -17.67 20.56
CA ASN A 146 -6.15 -17.61 19.63
C ASN A 146 -6.63 -17.63 18.16
N GLU A 147 -7.63 -18.44 17.83
CA GLU A 147 -8.22 -18.45 16.48
C GLU A 147 -8.89 -17.13 16.16
N ILE A 148 -9.64 -16.55 17.11
CA ILE A 148 -10.25 -15.23 16.96
C ILE A 148 -9.18 -14.17 16.70
N ASP A 149 -8.08 -14.17 17.45
CA ASP A 149 -6.97 -13.24 17.27
C ASP A 149 -6.30 -13.36 15.91
N VAL A 150 -6.11 -14.59 15.41
CA VAL A 150 -5.51 -14.85 14.10
C VAL A 150 -6.45 -14.40 12.98
N ILE A 151 -7.74 -14.72 13.08
CA ILE A 151 -8.75 -14.26 12.11
C ILE A 151 -8.82 -12.73 12.10
N ALA A 152 -8.87 -12.08 13.27
CA ALA A 152 -8.92 -10.64 13.40
C ALA A 152 -7.69 -9.96 12.77
N LYS A 153 -6.49 -10.52 12.95
CA LYS A 153 -5.27 -10.05 12.28
C LYS A 153 -5.33 -10.24 10.77
N ASN A 154 -5.91 -11.34 10.30
CA ASN A 154 -6.09 -11.56 8.86
C ASN A 154 -7.06 -10.56 8.22
N LEU A 155 -7.98 -9.95 8.97
CA LEU A 155 -8.92 -8.94 8.47
C LEU A 155 -8.34 -7.52 8.43
N LEU A 156 -7.17 -7.28 9.01
CA LEU A 156 -6.52 -5.96 8.97
C LEU A 156 -6.37 -5.44 7.53
N GLY A 157 -6.67 -4.18 7.31
CA GLY A 157 -6.66 -3.53 5.99
C GLY A 157 -8.00 -3.54 5.27
N LEU A 158 -9.00 -4.27 5.78
CA LEU A 158 -10.37 -4.21 5.32
C LEU A 158 -11.18 -3.17 6.12
N SER A 159 -12.21 -2.62 5.48
CA SER A 159 -13.27 -1.92 6.19
C SER A 159 -14.11 -2.92 7.00
N PHE A 160 -14.91 -2.40 7.93
CA PHE A 160 -15.78 -3.24 8.76
C PHE A 160 -16.79 -4.03 7.93
N GLU A 161 -17.38 -3.38 6.90
CA GLU A 161 -18.29 -4.00 5.96
C GLU A 161 -17.60 -5.07 5.09
N GLU A 162 -16.39 -4.79 4.59
CA GLU A 162 -15.61 -5.78 3.84
C GLU A 162 -15.22 -6.98 4.70
N ALA A 163 -14.90 -6.77 5.98
CA ALA A 163 -14.60 -7.85 6.91
C ALA A 163 -15.83 -8.71 7.21
N GLU A 164 -17.01 -8.09 7.43
CA GLU A 164 -18.28 -8.81 7.56
C GLU A 164 -18.57 -9.66 6.31
N ASN A 165 -18.40 -9.09 5.12
CA ASN A 165 -18.60 -9.80 3.87
C ASN A 165 -17.62 -10.97 3.69
N ALA A 166 -16.35 -10.80 4.07
CA ALA A 166 -15.35 -11.87 4.02
C ALA A 166 -15.70 -13.03 4.94
N ILE A 167 -16.13 -12.76 6.18
CA ILE A 167 -16.54 -13.78 7.14
C ILE A 167 -17.84 -14.46 6.68
N ALA A 168 -18.83 -13.69 6.22
CA ALA A 168 -20.10 -14.22 5.73
C ALA A 168 -19.89 -15.14 4.54
N TYR A 169 -19.08 -14.73 3.57
CA TYR A 169 -18.74 -15.55 2.40
C TYR A 169 -18.08 -16.87 2.80
N ASP A 170 -17.13 -16.83 3.73
CA ASP A 170 -16.45 -18.02 4.23
C ASP A 170 -17.44 -18.96 4.96
N THR A 171 -18.28 -18.40 5.81
CA THR A 171 -19.30 -19.13 6.56
C THR A 171 -20.28 -19.85 5.63
N VAL A 172 -20.75 -19.18 4.57
CA VAL A 172 -21.67 -19.77 3.60
C VAL A 172 -20.99 -20.82 2.73
N SER A 173 -19.76 -20.55 2.29
CA SER A 173 -19.03 -21.43 1.37
C SER A 173 -18.52 -22.70 2.05
N ASN A 174 -18.10 -22.63 3.31
CA ASN A 174 -17.43 -23.73 4.02
C ASN A 174 -18.23 -24.28 5.20
N GLY A 175 -19.36 -23.68 5.54
CA GLY A 175 -20.16 -24.04 6.72
C GLY A 175 -19.47 -23.73 8.06
N ARG A 176 -18.34 -23.04 8.02
CA ARG A 176 -17.53 -22.66 9.20
C ARG A 176 -16.64 -21.46 8.87
N ILE A 177 -16.20 -20.78 9.91
CA ILE A 177 -15.17 -19.75 9.79
C ILE A 177 -13.79 -20.41 9.87
N ASP A 178 -12.98 -20.29 8.81
CA ASP A 178 -11.64 -20.86 8.74
C ASP A 178 -10.60 -19.78 8.46
N VAL A 179 -9.48 -19.83 9.18
CA VAL A 179 -8.40 -18.82 9.10
C VAL A 179 -7.86 -18.67 7.67
N LYS A 180 -7.71 -19.79 6.95
CA LYS A 180 -7.13 -19.76 5.59
C LYS A 180 -8.11 -19.21 4.55
N SER A 181 -9.37 -19.56 4.66
CA SER A 181 -10.39 -19.15 3.71
C SER A 181 -10.79 -17.67 3.91
N VAL A 182 -10.83 -17.19 5.15
CA VAL A 182 -10.97 -15.74 5.42
C VAL A 182 -9.80 -14.96 4.78
N GLY A 183 -8.57 -15.48 4.86
CA GLY A 183 -7.43 -14.89 4.17
C GLY A 183 -7.58 -14.82 2.64
N LYS A 184 -8.15 -15.87 2.01
CA LYS A 184 -8.45 -15.87 0.56
C LYS A 184 -9.56 -14.88 0.21
N ALA A 185 -10.61 -14.80 1.00
CA ALA A 185 -11.69 -13.83 0.80
C ALA A 185 -11.15 -12.39 0.88
N LYS A 186 -10.29 -12.08 1.86
CA LYS A 186 -9.56 -10.81 1.93
C LYS A 186 -8.76 -10.54 0.66
N GLN A 187 -8.01 -11.54 0.18
CA GLN A 187 -7.22 -11.41 -1.04
C GLN A 187 -8.10 -11.03 -2.24
N GLN A 188 -9.26 -11.67 -2.38
CA GLN A 188 -10.22 -11.34 -3.44
C GLN A 188 -10.75 -9.90 -3.31
N ILE A 189 -11.10 -9.46 -2.10
CA ILE A 189 -11.60 -8.10 -1.84
C ILE A 189 -10.52 -7.06 -2.17
N ILE A 190 -9.28 -7.27 -1.71
CA ILE A 190 -8.18 -6.36 -2.01
C ILE A 190 -7.90 -6.33 -3.52
N ASN A 191 -7.86 -7.48 -4.17
CA ASN A 191 -7.62 -7.57 -5.62
C ASN A 191 -8.73 -6.91 -6.45
N SER A 192 -9.99 -7.01 -6.00
CA SER A 192 -11.14 -6.37 -6.69
C SER A 192 -11.12 -4.84 -6.62
N SER A 193 -10.35 -4.25 -5.69
CA SER A 193 -10.15 -2.80 -5.63
C SER A 193 -9.48 -2.24 -6.90
N GLY A 194 -8.75 -3.09 -7.64
CA GLY A 194 -8.05 -2.80 -8.88
C GLY A 194 -6.72 -2.08 -8.70
N PHE A 195 -6.49 -1.37 -7.60
CA PHE A 195 -5.23 -0.64 -7.36
C PHE A 195 -4.26 -1.34 -6.40
N MET A 196 -4.67 -2.45 -5.76
CA MET A 196 -3.83 -3.31 -4.93
C MET A 196 -4.02 -4.77 -5.30
N THR A 197 -2.96 -5.57 -5.14
CA THR A 197 -2.98 -7.02 -5.35
C THR A 197 -2.13 -7.71 -4.31
N ILE A 198 -2.67 -8.72 -3.62
CA ILE A 198 -1.87 -9.60 -2.76
C ILE A 198 -1.17 -10.61 -3.66
N GLN A 199 0.15 -10.69 -3.56
CA GLN A 199 1.00 -11.59 -4.34
C GLN A 199 1.61 -12.68 -3.45
N GLU A 200 1.96 -13.80 -4.08
CA GLU A 200 2.70 -14.87 -3.41
C GLU A 200 4.16 -14.45 -3.19
N PRO A 201 4.70 -14.65 -1.98
CA PRO A 201 6.12 -14.47 -1.70
C PRO A 201 7.00 -15.44 -2.50
N GLU A 202 8.27 -15.08 -2.72
CA GLU A 202 9.25 -15.93 -3.39
C GLU A 202 10.44 -16.20 -2.47
N LYS A 203 11.02 -17.40 -2.56
CA LYS A 203 12.20 -17.75 -1.76
C LYS A 203 13.43 -16.99 -2.22
N ILE A 204 14.27 -16.55 -1.27
CA ILE A 204 15.49 -15.79 -1.59
C ILE A 204 16.51 -16.62 -2.38
N GLU A 205 16.47 -17.94 -2.25
CA GLU A 205 17.30 -18.88 -2.99
C GLU A 205 16.97 -18.89 -4.49
N ASN A 206 15.77 -18.42 -4.88
CA ASN A 206 15.35 -18.30 -6.26
C ASN A 206 15.79 -16.97 -6.91
N ILE A 207 16.60 -16.17 -6.20
CA ILE A 207 17.25 -14.97 -6.74
C ILE A 207 18.74 -15.27 -6.92
N GLY A 208 19.23 -15.31 -8.16
CA GLY A 208 20.66 -15.41 -8.44
C GLY A 208 21.38 -14.09 -8.16
N GLY A 209 22.59 -14.15 -7.65
CA GLY A 209 23.44 -12.99 -7.40
C GLY A 209 22.93 -12.04 -6.32
N LEU A 210 23.11 -10.73 -6.56
CA LEU A 210 22.71 -9.62 -5.67
C LEU A 210 23.25 -9.73 -4.23
N VAL A 211 24.47 -10.27 -4.08
CA VAL A 211 25.05 -10.60 -2.76
C VAL A 211 25.13 -9.38 -1.81
N PRO A 212 25.55 -8.18 -2.23
CA PRO A 212 25.57 -7.01 -1.36
C PRO A 212 24.18 -6.61 -0.87
N LEU A 213 23.17 -6.71 -1.73
CA LEU A 213 21.78 -6.43 -1.38
C LEU A 213 21.22 -7.50 -0.41
N LYS A 214 21.45 -8.77 -0.69
CA LYS A 214 21.06 -9.88 0.20
C LYS A 214 21.70 -9.74 1.59
N ARG A 215 22.98 -9.37 1.65
CA ARG A 215 23.69 -9.09 2.93
C ARG A 215 23.05 -7.93 3.70
N TYR A 216 22.70 -6.85 3.00
CA TYR A 216 22.00 -5.71 3.60
C TYR A 216 20.65 -6.11 4.21
N ILE A 217 19.85 -6.88 3.49
CA ILE A 217 18.54 -7.38 3.93
C ILE A 217 18.69 -8.28 5.18
N LYS A 218 19.62 -9.24 5.13
CA LYS A 218 19.87 -10.16 6.26
C LYS A 218 20.31 -9.42 7.54
N ALA A 219 21.12 -8.37 7.41
CA ALA A 219 21.50 -7.56 8.55
C ALA A 219 20.30 -6.83 9.19
N ARG A 220 19.32 -6.37 8.38
CA ARG A 220 18.08 -5.73 8.85
C ARG A 220 17.10 -6.71 9.46
N LEU A 221 17.02 -7.93 8.92
CA LEU A 221 16.22 -9.00 9.51
C LEU A 221 16.69 -9.30 10.95
N LYS A 222 18.00 -9.43 11.18
CA LYS A 222 18.55 -9.63 12.52
C LYS A 222 18.15 -8.53 13.50
N ALA A 223 18.17 -7.26 13.06
CA ALA A 223 17.73 -6.14 13.86
C ALA A 223 16.24 -6.24 14.23
N TYR A 224 15.42 -6.70 13.27
CA TYR A 224 14.00 -6.92 13.49
C TYR A 224 13.73 -8.06 14.49
N GLU A 225 14.39 -9.21 14.35
CA GLU A 225 14.25 -10.38 15.22
C GLU A 225 14.72 -10.13 16.66
N GLN A 226 15.78 -9.34 16.82
CA GLN A 226 16.33 -9.02 18.14
C GLN A 226 15.49 -8.03 18.95
N GLY A 227 14.48 -7.40 18.33
CA GLY A 227 13.62 -6.41 18.98
C GLY A 227 14.39 -5.21 19.56
N ASN A 228 15.61 -4.96 19.08
CA ASN A 228 16.46 -3.88 19.59
C ASN A 228 15.97 -2.54 19.04
N GLU A 229 15.34 -1.75 19.90
CA GLU A 229 14.79 -0.43 19.55
C GLU A 229 15.85 0.56 19.05
N HIS A 230 17.13 0.34 19.37
CA HIS A 230 18.24 1.20 18.92
C HIS A 230 18.76 0.84 17.53
N MET A 231 18.36 -0.31 16.97
CA MET A 231 18.75 -0.69 15.62
C MET A 231 17.71 -0.20 14.60
N PRO A 232 18.14 0.53 13.54
CA PRO A 232 17.20 0.98 12.52
C PRO A 232 16.60 -0.23 11.77
N LYS A 233 15.28 -0.35 11.85
CA LYS A 233 14.52 -1.32 11.06
C LYS A 233 14.52 -0.90 9.60
N LEU A 234 14.37 -1.88 8.69
CA LEU A 234 14.16 -1.60 7.28
C LEU A 234 12.73 -1.08 7.09
N LYS A 235 12.57 0.10 6.54
CA LYS A 235 11.27 0.70 6.23
C LYS A 235 11.09 1.01 4.75
N GLU A 236 12.10 1.59 4.11
CA GLU A 236 12.02 2.05 2.73
C GLU A 236 13.25 1.60 1.93
N LEU A 237 13.00 0.85 0.85
CA LEU A 237 14.04 0.38 -0.08
C LEU A 237 13.70 0.82 -1.50
N LEU A 238 14.59 1.55 -2.16
CA LEU A 238 14.45 1.89 -3.57
C LEU A 238 15.45 1.09 -4.40
N LEU A 239 14.95 0.35 -5.37
CA LEU A 239 15.74 -0.45 -6.32
C LEU A 239 15.65 0.20 -7.71
N VAL A 240 16.76 0.72 -8.18
CA VAL A 240 16.84 1.37 -9.48
C VAL A 240 17.77 0.58 -10.40
N GLY A 241 17.57 0.61 -11.70
CA GLY A 241 18.51 -0.03 -12.63
C GLY A 241 17.87 -0.79 -13.77
N ILE A 242 18.61 -1.74 -14.31
CA ILE A 242 18.30 -2.43 -15.56
C ILE A 242 16.94 -3.16 -15.49
N PRO A 243 16.05 -2.98 -16.49
CA PRO A 243 14.82 -3.78 -16.59
C PRO A 243 15.15 -5.28 -16.68
N GLY A 244 14.31 -6.10 -16.03
CA GLY A 244 14.53 -7.56 -16.01
C GLY A 244 15.65 -8.06 -15.10
N ALA A 245 16.35 -7.18 -14.37
CA ALA A 245 17.46 -7.57 -13.47
C ALA A 245 16.99 -8.06 -12.07
N GLY A 246 15.70 -8.34 -11.87
CA GLY A 246 15.19 -8.97 -10.64
C GLY A 246 14.74 -8.00 -9.53
N LYS A 247 14.57 -6.69 -9.82
CA LYS A 247 14.17 -5.70 -8.81
C LYS A 247 12.88 -6.07 -8.06
N SER A 248 11.79 -6.36 -8.77
CA SER A 248 10.50 -6.71 -8.17
C SER A 248 10.54 -8.08 -7.46
N LEU A 249 11.44 -8.97 -7.89
CA LEU A 249 11.66 -10.27 -7.24
C LEU A 249 12.23 -10.11 -5.83
N VAL A 250 13.02 -9.06 -5.59
CA VAL A 250 13.54 -8.73 -4.25
C VAL A 250 12.42 -8.44 -3.26
N ALA A 251 11.36 -7.73 -3.66
CA ALA A 251 10.21 -7.49 -2.79
C ALA A 251 9.50 -8.80 -2.39
N LYS A 252 9.37 -9.73 -3.36
CA LYS A 252 8.81 -11.07 -3.11
C LYS A 252 9.65 -11.86 -2.10
N ALA A 253 10.98 -11.78 -2.23
CA ALA A 253 11.88 -12.43 -1.30
C ALA A 253 11.88 -11.79 0.08
N LEU A 254 11.79 -10.44 0.17
CA LEU A 254 11.62 -9.75 1.45
C LEU A 254 10.38 -10.24 2.19
N ALA A 255 9.25 -10.34 1.50
CA ALA A 255 8.00 -10.85 2.09
C ALA A 255 8.17 -12.27 2.65
N ASN A 256 8.89 -13.15 1.94
CA ASN A 256 9.21 -14.50 2.42
C ASN A 256 10.13 -14.47 3.66
N ILE A 257 11.21 -13.69 3.61
CA ILE A 257 12.20 -13.60 4.70
C ILE A 257 11.57 -13.05 5.99
N PHE A 258 10.77 -11.97 5.89
CA PHE A 258 10.12 -11.35 7.03
C PHE A 258 8.82 -12.03 7.45
N GLN A 259 8.36 -13.05 6.69
CA GLN A 259 7.06 -13.72 6.88
C GLN A 259 5.89 -12.71 6.88
N PHE A 260 5.97 -11.71 6.02
CA PHE A 260 4.96 -10.68 5.85
C PHE A 260 4.14 -10.90 4.59
N PRO A 261 2.87 -10.48 4.56
CA PRO A 261 2.11 -10.44 3.31
C PRO A 261 2.76 -9.49 2.31
N LEU A 262 2.75 -9.88 1.03
CA LEU A 262 3.21 -9.04 -0.07
C LEU A 262 2.01 -8.38 -0.76
N ILE A 263 1.99 -7.07 -0.78
CA ILE A 263 0.97 -6.26 -1.45
C ILE A 263 1.64 -5.44 -2.54
N SER A 264 1.21 -5.64 -3.78
CA SER A 264 1.65 -4.83 -4.92
C SER A 264 0.63 -3.72 -5.19
N ALA A 265 1.10 -2.49 -5.33
CA ALA A 265 0.29 -1.37 -5.76
C ALA A 265 0.35 -1.20 -7.28
N ASN A 266 -0.81 -1.08 -7.91
CA ASN A 266 -0.91 -0.74 -9.33
C ASN A 266 -0.82 0.78 -9.51
N ILE A 267 0.40 1.25 -9.78
CA ILE A 267 0.70 2.68 -9.92
C ILE A 267 -0.13 3.34 -11.03
N GLY A 268 -0.36 2.64 -12.14
CA GLY A 268 -1.18 3.16 -13.25
C GLY A 268 -2.61 3.45 -12.83
N GLN A 269 -3.21 2.58 -12.04
CA GLN A 269 -4.58 2.76 -11.54
C GLN A 269 -4.67 3.77 -10.39
N LEU A 270 -3.63 3.89 -9.59
CA LEU A 270 -3.55 4.96 -8.61
C LEU A 270 -3.52 6.34 -9.27
N LYS A 271 -2.98 6.46 -10.50
CA LYS A 271 -2.85 7.72 -11.25
C LYS A 271 -4.02 8.02 -12.19
N ASN A 272 -4.56 7.03 -12.88
CA ASN A 272 -5.46 7.22 -14.05
C ASN A 272 -6.93 7.43 -13.68
N SER A 273 -7.30 7.49 -12.41
CA SER A 273 -8.66 7.77 -11.99
C SER A 273 -9.01 9.24 -12.23
N LEU A 274 -10.29 9.53 -12.50
CA LEU A 274 -10.82 10.89 -12.62
C LEU A 274 -10.44 11.75 -11.41
N VAL A 275 -10.38 13.07 -11.59
CA VAL A 275 -10.09 14.01 -10.50
C VAL A 275 -11.03 13.74 -9.31
N GLY A 276 -10.46 13.42 -8.15
CA GLY A 276 -11.20 13.00 -6.95
C GLY A 276 -11.12 11.48 -6.66
N GLU A 277 -11.18 10.60 -7.65
CA GLU A 277 -11.00 9.15 -7.43
C GLU A 277 -9.55 8.79 -7.11
N THR A 278 -8.60 9.47 -7.72
CA THR A 278 -7.17 9.26 -7.46
C THR A 278 -6.79 9.58 -6.02
N GLU A 279 -7.32 10.69 -5.45
CA GLU A 279 -7.10 11.04 -4.04
C GLU A 279 -7.73 9.99 -3.11
N LYS A 280 -8.93 9.52 -3.45
CA LYS A 280 -9.63 8.46 -2.72
C LYS A 280 -8.84 7.14 -2.74
N ASN A 281 -8.36 6.72 -3.91
CA ASN A 281 -7.59 5.48 -4.06
C ASN A 281 -6.24 5.58 -3.34
N THR A 282 -5.56 6.73 -3.40
CA THR A 282 -4.32 6.96 -2.66
C THR A 282 -4.57 6.90 -1.15
N LYS A 283 -5.62 7.54 -0.66
CA LYS A 283 -6.00 7.49 0.76
C LYS A 283 -6.35 6.05 1.18
N ARG A 284 -7.19 5.36 0.40
CA ARG A 284 -7.54 3.95 0.66
C ARG A 284 -6.30 3.06 0.71
N PHE A 285 -5.36 3.25 -0.22
CA PHE A 285 -4.09 2.53 -0.22
C PHE A 285 -3.29 2.79 1.07
N THR A 286 -3.08 4.05 1.44
CA THR A 286 -2.32 4.43 2.64
C THR A 286 -2.99 3.92 3.91
N ASP A 287 -4.31 4.08 4.05
CA ASP A 287 -5.08 3.59 5.19
C ASP A 287 -4.99 2.06 5.32
N THR A 288 -5.06 1.33 4.19
CA THR A 288 -4.91 -0.12 4.17
C THR A 288 -3.52 -0.54 4.63
N VAL A 289 -2.46 0.08 4.12
CA VAL A 289 -1.07 -0.21 4.51
C VAL A 289 -0.87 0.07 6.01
N ASP A 290 -1.33 1.20 6.50
CA ASP A 290 -1.18 1.58 7.91
C ASP A 290 -1.97 0.65 8.85
N SER A 291 -3.13 0.15 8.41
CA SER A 291 -3.94 -0.78 9.18
C SER A 291 -3.35 -2.19 9.24
N ILE A 292 -2.78 -2.68 8.13
CA ILE A 292 -2.13 -4.01 8.11
C ILE A 292 -0.90 -4.03 9.00
N GLY A 293 -0.17 -2.91 9.09
CA GLY A 293 1.05 -2.79 9.88
C GLY A 293 2.22 -3.53 9.24
N ASN A 294 2.46 -4.77 9.64
CA ASN A 294 3.58 -5.57 9.12
C ASN A 294 3.24 -6.15 7.74
N ALA A 295 3.78 -5.55 6.68
CA ALA A 295 3.63 -6.00 5.29
C ALA A 295 4.85 -5.60 4.46
N VAL A 296 5.06 -6.25 3.32
CA VAL A 296 5.94 -5.75 2.26
C VAL A 296 5.06 -5.17 1.16
N ILE A 297 5.28 -3.90 0.85
CA ILE A 297 4.53 -3.18 -0.17
C ILE A 297 5.44 -2.97 -1.37
N LEU A 298 5.06 -3.54 -2.50
CA LEU A 298 5.76 -3.35 -3.77
C LEU A 298 5.13 -2.21 -4.56
N LEU A 299 5.91 -1.16 -4.80
CA LEU A 299 5.60 -0.07 -5.72
C LEU A 299 6.42 -0.27 -6.98
N ASP A 300 5.88 -1.00 -7.95
CA ASP A 300 6.62 -1.35 -9.15
C ASP A 300 6.57 -0.23 -10.19
N GLU A 301 7.73 0.13 -10.76
CA GLU A 301 7.88 1.17 -11.78
C GLU A 301 7.32 2.54 -11.32
N VAL A 302 7.79 2.99 -10.14
CA VAL A 302 7.29 4.23 -9.51
C VAL A 302 7.46 5.47 -10.38
N GLU A 303 8.37 5.47 -11.36
CA GLU A 303 8.49 6.53 -12.35
C GLU A 303 7.19 6.81 -13.11
N LYS A 304 6.29 5.84 -13.22
CA LYS A 304 4.98 6.01 -13.84
C LYS A 304 4.05 6.94 -13.04
N MET A 305 4.28 7.09 -11.73
CA MET A 305 3.52 8.06 -10.91
C MET A 305 3.79 9.50 -11.36
N PHE A 306 4.99 9.77 -11.89
CA PHE A 306 5.47 11.12 -12.11
C PHE A 306 5.09 11.71 -13.48
N GLY A 307 4.63 10.91 -14.46
CA GLY A 307 4.13 11.36 -15.76
C GLY A 307 5.05 12.32 -16.53
N ASN A 308 4.64 12.77 -17.70
CA ASN A 308 5.33 13.86 -18.38
C ASN A 308 5.13 15.17 -17.60
N VAL A 309 6.19 15.96 -17.45
CA VAL A 309 6.29 17.22 -16.71
C VAL A 309 5.21 18.27 -17.11
N ASN A 310 4.47 18.03 -18.20
CA ASN A 310 3.42 18.88 -18.74
C ASN A 310 2.00 18.54 -18.25
N ASP A 311 1.80 17.49 -17.45
CA ASP A 311 0.48 17.17 -16.90
C ASP A 311 0.22 18.00 -15.65
N SER A 312 -0.83 18.78 -15.73
CA SER A 312 -1.53 19.65 -14.78
C SER A 312 -1.25 19.43 -13.28
N GLY A 313 -1.21 20.50 -12.50
CA GLY A 313 -0.93 20.62 -11.05
C GLY A 313 -1.59 19.61 -10.09
N VAL A 314 -2.51 18.77 -10.55
CA VAL A 314 -3.14 17.67 -9.80
C VAL A 314 -2.12 16.58 -9.47
N SER A 315 -1.21 16.23 -10.40
CA SER A 315 -0.17 15.23 -10.18
C SER A 315 0.85 15.62 -9.09
N GLN A 316 1.15 16.94 -8.96
CA GLN A 316 2.08 17.43 -7.95
C GLN A 316 1.51 17.38 -6.53
N GLY A 317 0.21 17.69 -6.37
CA GLY A 317 -0.46 17.63 -5.07
C GLY A 317 -0.53 16.19 -4.51
N GLN A 318 -0.86 15.22 -5.35
CA GLN A 318 -0.92 13.80 -4.98
C GLN A 318 0.43 13.24 -4.59
N MET A 319 1.47 13.63 -5.34
CA MET A 319 2.85 13.31 -5.02
C MET A 319 3.23 13.83 -3.63
N GLY A 320 2.89 15.08 -3.33
CA GLY A 320 3.14 15.67 -2.02
C GLY A 320 2.50 14.86 -0.90
N HIS A 321 1.24 14.44 -1.05
CA HIS A 321 0.54 13.59 -0.08
C HIS A 321 1.21 12.22 0.10
N PHE A 322 1.55 11.54 -0.98
CA PHE A 322 2.22 10.24 -0.91
C PHE A 322 3.60 10.34 -0.24
N LEU A 323 4.39 11.35 -0.61
CA LEU A 323 5.72 11.59 -0.03
C LEU A 323 5.65 12.00 1.45
N THR A 324 4.63 12.78 1.83
CA THR A 324 4.37 13.13 3.23
C THR A 324 4.00 11.87 4.02
N TRP A 325 3.06 11.07 3.50
CA TRP A 325 2.70 9.81 4.14
C TRP A 325 3.91 8.86 4.28
N LEU A 326 4.74 8.73 3.23
CA LEU A 326 5.92 7.87 3.27
C LEU A 326 6.87 8.25 4.43
N ASN A 327 7.02 9.56 4.71
CA ASN A 327 7.84 10.05 5.82
C ASN A 327 7.16 9.90 7.20
N ASP A 328 5.85 10.16 7.26
CA ASP A 328 5.13 10.35 8.52
C ASP A 328 4.39 9.09 8.97
N ARG A 329 4.36 8.02 8.13
CA ARG A 329 3.65 6.78 8.42
C ARG A 329 4.16 6.13 9.72
N LYS A 330 3.23 5.60 10.48
CA LYS A 330 3.49 4.89 11.75
C LYS A 330 3.57 3.38 11.58
N SER A 331 3.15 2.85 10.42
CA SER A 331 3.15 1.42 10.16
C SER A 331 4.58 0.86 10.06
N GLU A 332 4.76 -0.38 10.47
CA GLU A 332 6.01 -1.14 10.33
C GLU A 332 6.14 -1.81 8.94
N ALA A 333 5.30 -1.41 7.98
CA ALA A 333 5.35 -1.93 6.62
C ALA A 333 6.67 -1.57 5.93
N ILE A 334 7.24 -2.52 5.18
CA ILE A 334 8.44 -2.31 4.38
C ILE A 334 8.01 -1.90 2.98
N ILE A 335 8.34 -0.68 2.57
CA ILE A 335 8.06 -0.20 1.22
C ILE A 335 9.25 -0.54 0.33
N VAL A 336 9.00 -1.28 -0.74
CA VAL A 336 9.98 -1.57 -1.78
C VAL A 336 9.52 -0.93 -3.08
N ALA A 337 10.20 0.12 -3.49
CA ALA A 337 9.93 0.76 -4.77
C ALA A 337 10.95 0.31 -5.81
N THR A 338 10.50 0.14 -7.05
CA THR A 338 11.38 -0.13 -8.19
C THR A 338 11.29 0.98 -9.22
N ALA A 339 12.40 1.27 -9.90
CA ALA A 339 12.42 2.20 -11.02
C ALA A 339 13.40 1.72 -12.10
N ASN A 340 13.00 1.88 -13.36
CA ASN A 340 13.84 1.60 -14.52
C ASN A 340 14.53 2.85 -15.04
N ASN A 341 13.97 4.03 -14.77
CA ASN A 341 14.50 5.31 -15.27
C ASN A 341 14.64 6.34 -14.13
N LEU A 342 15.87 6.57 -13.72
CA LEU A 342 16.21 7.57 -12.70
C LEU A 342 15.89 9.01 -13.13
N SER A 343 15.95 9.31 -14.44
CA SER A 343 15.71 10.66 -14.96
C SER A 343 14.25 11.08 -14.85
N SER A 344 13.35 10.12 -14.78
CA SER A 344 11.90 10.38 -14.62
C SER A 344 11.48 10.54 -13.16
N LEU A 345 12.41 10.33 -12.20
CA LEU A 345 12.14 10.52 -10.79
C LEU A 345 12.47 11.95 -10.36
N PRO A 346 11.57 12.67 -9.69
CA PRO A 346 11.86 14.01 -9.20
C PRO A 346 12.97 13.97 -8.14
N PRO A 347 13.81 15.03 -8.06
CA PRO A 347 14.90 15.11 -7.07
C PRO A 347 14.42 14.91 -5.63
N GLU A 348 13.22 15.40 -5.32
CA GLU A 348 12.60 15.26 -4.00
C GLU A 348 12.37 13.79 -3.63
N PHE A 349 12.06 12.92 -4.59
CA PHE A 349 11.87 11.50 -4.38
C PHE A 349 13.18 10.78 -4.01
N LEU A 350 14.30 11.26 -4.55
CA LEU A 350 15.64 10.69 -4.32
C LEU A 350 16.38 11.33 -3.13
N ARG A 351 15.74 12.30 -2.46
CA ARG A 351 16.37 13.04 -1.36
C ARG A 351 16.71 12.12 -0.18
N ALA A 352 17.88 12.36 0.43
CA ALA A 352 18.32 11.67 1.63
C ALA A 352 17.27 11.75 2.76
N GLY A 353 17.06 10.63 3.47
CA GLY A 353 16.10 10.51 4.57
C GLY A 353 14.72 9.96 4.14
N ARG A 354 14.47 9.77 2.83
CA ARG A 354 13.23 9.15 2.33
C ARG A 354 13.35 7.65 2.08
N TRP A 355 14.57 7.21 1.84
CA TRP A 355 14.90 5.81 1.60
C TRP A 355 16.01 5.40 2.54
N ASP A 356 15.85 4.30 3.23
CA ASP A 356 16.91 3.71 4.06
C ASP A 356 18.12 3.36 3.22
N CYS A 357 17.87 2.93 1.99
CA CYS A 357 18.90 2.70 0.99
C CYS A 357 18.35 2.73 -0.43
N ILE A 358 19.15 3.28 -1.34
CA ILE A 358 18.91 3.18 -2.79
C ILE A 358 19.97 2.24 -3.36
N PHE A 359 19.54 1.14 -3.97
CA PHE A 359 20.41 0.20 -4.65
C PHE A 359 20.29 0.28 -6.16
N PHE A 360 21.42 0.31 -6.83
CA PHE A 360 21.47 0.14 -8.28
C PHE A 360 21.65 -1.34 -8.63
N VAL A 361 20.73 -1.87 -9.41
CA VAL A 361 20.71 -3.26 -9.89
C VAL A 361 21.16 -3.25 -11.35
N ASP A 362 22.38 -3.74 -11.60
CA ASP A 362 22.99 -3.84 -12.93
C ASP A 362 22.73 -5.21 -13.56
N TYR A 363 23.22 -5.43 -14.78
CA TYR A 363 23.31 -6.76 -15.35
C TYR A 363 24.09 -7.71 -14.43
N PRO A 364 23.70 -8.97 -14.36
CA PRO A 364 24.44 -9.96 -13.58
C PRO A 364 25.85 -10.17 -14.15
N ASN A 365 26.85 -10.26 -13.26
CA ASN A 365 28.18 -10.67 -13.62
C ASN A 365 28.23 -12.17 -13.97
N ILE A 366 29.40 -12.69 -14.40
CA ILE A 366 29.53 -14.07 -14.86
C ILE A 366 29.09 -15.09 -13.76
N GLU A 367 29.49 -14.89 -12.52
CA GLU A 367 29.14 -15.81 -11.43
C GLU A 367 27.66 -15.71 -11.10
N GLU A 368 27.09 -14.51 -11.08
CA GLU A 368 25.65 -14.29 -10.89
C GLU A 368 24.84 -14.93 -12.04
N ARG A 369 25.33 -14.89 -13.29
CA ARG A 369 24.70 -15.58 -14.42
C ARG A 369 24.71 -17.11 -14.26
N LYS A 370 25.82 -17.68 -13.78
CA LYS A 370 25.88 -19.12 -13.45
C LYS A 370 24.84 -19.52 -12.40
N GLU A 371 24.70 -18.71 -11.33
CA GLU A 371 23.67 -18.93 -10.33
C GLU A 371 22.26 -18.85 -10.94
N ILE A 372 22.00 -17.85 -11.79
CA ILE A 372 20.70 -17.69 -12.46
C ILE A 372 20.41 -18.90 -13.36
N ILE A 373 21.36 -19.37 -14.14
CA ILE A 373 21.23 -20.58 -14.99
C ILE A 373 20.84 -21.79 -14.13
N LYS A 374 21.52 -22.04 -13.00
CA LYS A 374 21.19 -23.11 -12.06
C LYS A 374 19.75 -23.03 -11.56
N ILE A 375 19.31 -21.81 -11.17
CA ILE A 375 17.97 -21.56 -10.69
C ILE A 375 16.95 -21.84 -11.80
N MET A 376 17.22 -21.36 -13.03
CA MET A 376 16.32 -21.53 -14.16
C MET A 376 16.24 -22.97 -14.63
N ASN A 377 17.37 -23.70 -14.63
CA ASN A 377 17.38 -25.14 -14.88
C ASN A 377 16.46 -25.91 -13.91
N LYS A 378 16.55 -25.57 -12.61
CA LYS A 378 15.68 -26.20 -11.61
C LYS A 378 14.21 -25.82 -11.80
N LYS A 379 13.94 -24.55 -12.08
CA LYS A 379 12.58 -24.00 -12.24
C LYS A 379 11.87 -24.56 -13.47
N HIS A 380 12.57 -24.59 -14.60
CA HIS A 380 12.02 -24.95 -15.91
C HIS A 380 12.39 -26.39 -16.33
N LYS A 381 13.13 -27.13 -15.50
CA LYS A 381 13.59 -28.50 -15.79
C LYS A 381 14.40 -28.57 -17.10
N THR A 382 15.27 -27.60 -17.32
CA THR A 382 16.19 -27.52 -18.45
C THR A 382 17.58 -28.01 -18.06
N GLY A 383 18.47 -28.20 -19.03
CA GLY A 383 19.86 -28.66 -18.82
C GLY A 383 20.86 -27.69 -19.39
N LEU A 384 20.62 -26.36 -19.30
CA LEU A 384 21.57 -25.37 -19.81
C LEU A 384 22.92 -25.50 -19.09
N ASP A 385 24.00 -25.53 -19.83
CA ASP A 385 25.35 -25.58 -19.28
C ASP A 385 25.73 -24.25 -18.65
N GLU A 386 26.36 -24.28 -17.48
CA GLU A 386 26.80 -23.06 -16.77
C GLU A 386 27.89 -22.29 -17.52
N SER A 387 28.64 -22.95 -18.42
CA SER A 387 29.61 -22.29 -19.27
C SER A 387 28.99 -21.27 -20.22
N LEU A 388 27.71 -21.42 -20.55
CA LEU A 388 26.95 -20.41 -21.31
C LEU A 388 26.96 -19.02 -20.63
N ALA A 389 27.21 -18.95 -19.32
CA ALA A 389 27.33 -17.69 -18.62
C ALA A 389 28.37 -16.72 -19.23
N GLU A 390 29.42 -17.22 -19.88
CA GLU A 390 30.43 -16.40 -20.58
C GLU A 390 29.83 -15.70 -21.80
N ARG A 391 28.95 -16.39 -22.52
CA ARG A 391 28.30 -15.91 -23.75
C ARG A 391 27.10 -15.00 -23.52
N LEU A 392 26.55 -15.01 -22.28
CA LEU A 392 25.36 -14.26 -21.91
C LEU A 392 25.71 -12.89 -21.33
N GLU A 393 26.81 -12.26 -21.73
CA GLU A 393 27.14 -10.89 -21.34
C GLU A 393 26.01 -9.93 -21.75
N PHE A 394 25.62 -9.04 -20.84
CA PHE A 394 24.48 -8.12 -21.00
C PHE A 394 23.09 -8.79 -21.16
N PHE A 395 22.95 -10.04 -20.75
CA PHE A 395 21.65 -10.64 -20.56
C PHE A 395 21.15 -10.34 -19.13
N SER A 396 19.93 -9.87 -19.02
CA SER A 396 19.23 -9.72 -17.73
C SER A 396 18.75 -11.08 -17.20
N GLY A 397 18.38 -11.13 -15.93
CA GLY A 397 17.81 -12.36 -15.36
C GLY A 397 16.55 -12.85 -16.06
N ALA A 398 15.70 -11.91 -16.53
CA ALA A 398 14.50 -12.24 -17.31
C ALA A 398 14.82 -12.81 -18.68
N GLU A 399 15.86 -12.30 -19.35
CA GLU A 399 16.29 -12.82 -20.66
C GLU A 399 16.93 -14.21 -20.53
N ILE A 400 17.67 -14.48 -19.43
CA ILE A 400 18.19 -15.83 -19.13
C ILE A 400 17.04 -16.79 -18.83
N GLU A 401 15.99 -16.34 -18.12
CA GLU A 401 14.78 -17.15 -17.89
C GLU A 401 14.06 -17.46 -19.20
N GLN A 402 13.96 -16.49 -20.12
CA GLN A 402 13.36 -16.70 -21.44
C GLN A 402 14.17 -17.73 -22.25
N LEU A 403 15.50 -17.57 -22.28
CA LEU A 403 16.39 -18.53 -22.93
C LEU A 403 16.18 -19.97 -22.40
N ALA A 404 16.03 -20.11 -21.06
CA ALA A 404 15.77 -21.41 -20.45
C ALA A 404 14.43 -22.00 -20.87
N LYS A 405 13.40 -21.19 -21.04
CA LYS A 405 12.08 -21.67 -21.52
C LYS A 405 12.14 -22.10 -23.00
N ASP A 406 12.79 -21.30 -23.82
CA ASP A 406 12.84 -21.51 -25.27
C ASP A 406 13.76 -22.68 -25.64
N SER A 407 14.77 -22.99 -24.81
CA SER A 407 15.67 -24.15 -24.99
C SER A 407 14.98 -25.53 -24.98
N HIS A 408 13.70 -25.60 -24.62
CA HIS A 408 12.89 -26.80 -24.79
C HIS A 408 12.49 -27.06 -26.25
N PHE A 409 12.54 -26.02 -27.08
CA PHE A 409 11.98 -26.06 -28.46
C PHE A 409 13.04 -25.82 -29.51
N ASP A 410 14.03 -24.98 -29.20
CA ASP A 410 15.02 -24.50 -30.19
C ASP A 410 16.45 -24.72 -29.72
N ASP A 411 17.40 -24.69 -30.66
CA ASP A 411 18.79 -24.79 -30.36
C ASP A 411 19.31 -23.58 -29.57
N VAL A 412 20.06 -23.84 -28.50
CA VAL A 412 20.52 -22.79 -27.56
C VAL A 412 21.46 -21.80 -28.23
N ASP A 413 22.31 -22.25 -29.17
CA ASP A 413 23.26 -21.38 -29.90
C ASP A 413 22.53 -20.44 -30.84
N GLU A 414 21.49 -20.96 -31.50
CA GLU A 414 20.62 -20.18 -32.37
C GLU A 414 19.83 -19.15 -31.57
N LEU A 415 19.27 -19.54 -30.41
CA LEU A 415 18.56 -18.65 -29.50
C LEU A 415 19.44 -17.50 -29.01
N ILE A 416 20.66 -17.77 -28.53
CA ILE A 416 21.59 -16.74 -28.06
C ILE A 416 21.94 -15.73 -29.15
N ASN A 417 22.14 -16.20 -30.38
CA ASN A 417 22.49 -15.34 -31.49
C ASN A 417 21.34 -14.46 -31.96
N ASN A 418 20.13 -14.97 -31.97
CA ASN A 418 18.95 -14.30 -32.51
C ASN A 418 18.11 -13.55 -31.48
N MET A 419 18.28 -13.78 -30.15
CA MET A 419 17.51 -13.13 -29.13
C MET A 419 17.70 -11.61 -29.14
N ALA A 420 16.60 -10.87 -29.26
CA ALA A 420 16.56 -9.41 -29.21
C ALA A 420 16.67 -8.91 -27.76
N THR A 421 17.86 -8.96 -27.18
CA THR A 421 18.08 -8.49 -25.81
C THR A 421 17.89 -6.98 -25.69
N LEU A 422 17.57 -6.52 -24.50
CA LEU A 422 17.38 -5.10 -24.21
C LEU A 422 18.66 -4.30 -24.53
N TYR A 423 19.83 -4.86 -24.25
CA TYR A 423 21.10 -4.22 -24.58
C TYR A 423 21.31 -4.06 -26.11
N ARG A 424 20.95 -5.07 -26.91
CA ARG A 424 21.03 -5.00 -28.36
C ARG A 424 20.06 -3.97 -28.95
N THR A 425 18.86 -3.86 -28.39
CA THR A 425 17.80 -3.02 -28.94
C THR A 425 17.78 -1.57 -28.41
N GLN A 426 18.33 -1.32 -27.20
CA GLN A 426 18.27 -0.02 -26.53
C GLN A 426 19.58 0.36 -25.85
N LYS A 427 20.71 0.13 -26.51
CA LYS A 427 22.06 0.30 -25.95
C LYS A 427 22.29 1.66 -25.31
N ASP A 428 21.91 2.75 -25.97
CA ASP A 428 22.15 4.10 -25.46
C ASP A 428 21.37 4.40 -24.17
N LYS A 429 20.11 3.93 -24.07
CA LYS A 429 19.32 4.06 -22.83
C LYS A 429 19.95 3.27 -21.69
N ILE A 430 20.45 2.07 -21.98
CA ILE A 430 21.12 1.24 -20.97
C ILE A 430 22.39 1.91 -20.45
N LEU A 431 23.18 2.48 -21.34
CA LEU A 431 24.41 3.20 -20.96
C LEU A 431 24.09 4.44 -20.09
N ASP A 432 23.01 5.18 -20.40
CA ASP A 432 22.55 6.31 -19.59
C ASP A 432 22.10 5.84 -18.18
N ILE A 433 21.31 4.77 -18.10
CA ILE A 433 20.90 4.16 -16.81
C ILE A 433 22.12 3.76 -15.98
N LYS A 434 23.12 3.10 -16.60
CA LYS A 434 24.36 2.68 -15.92
C LYS A 434 25.19 3.88 -15.46
N ALA A 435 25.29 4.93 -16.27
CA ALA A 435 26.02 6.14 -15.92
C ALA A 435 25.43 6.82 -14.69
N LYS A 436 24.10 6.97 -14.64
CA LYS A 436 23.36 7.55 -13.50
C LYS A 436 23.39 6.64 -12.27
N GLY A 437 23.39 5.33 -12.48
CA GLY A 437 23.44 4.32 -11.41
C GLY A 437 24.75 4.29 -10.61
N LYS A 438 25.85 4.83 -11.16
CA LYS A 438 27.19 4.83 -10.52
C LYS A 438 27.20 5.49 -9.14
N ASN A 439 26.32 6.44 -8.88
CA ASN A 439 26.26 7.21 -7.64
C ASN A 439 25.52 6.48 -6.51
N TYR A 440 24.90 5.33 -6.80
CA TYR A 440 24.11 4.57 -5.84
C TYR A 440 24.83 3.30 -5.39
N ARG A 441 24.40 2.75 -4.27
CA ARG A 441 24.96 1.50 -3.75
C ARG A 441 24.66 0.36 -4.69
N LYS A 442 25.70 -0.39 -5.10
CA LYS A 442 25.54 -1.51 -6.03
C LYS A 442 24.86 -2.70 -5.34
N ALA A 443 23.86 -3.27 -5.99
CA ALA A 443 23.19 -4.50 -5.58
C ALA A 443 24.00 -5.74 -5.96
N ASN A 444 24.67 -5.68 -7.12
CA ASN A 444 25.51 -6.74 -7.67
C ASN A 444 26.92 -6.72 -7.06
N SER A 445 27.55 -7.87 -7.01
CA SER A 445 28.93 -7.99 -6.58
C SER A 445 29.90 -7.54 -7.68
N ASN A 446 30.88 -6.71 -7.32
CA ASN A 446 32.02 -6.39 -8.20
C ASN A 446 33.21 -7.36 -7.99
N VAL A 447 33.09 -8.29 -7.06
CA VAL A 447 34.17 -9.19 -6.64
C VAL A 447 33.91 -10.57 -7.25
N ILE A 448 34.88 -11.11 -7.92
CA ILE A 448 34.95 -12.54 -8.22
C ILE A 448 35.07 -13.25 -6.87
N PHE A 449 34.01 -13.83 -6.35
CA PHE A 449 34.07 -14.64 -5.13
C PHE A 449 34.84 -15.93 -5.46
N CYS A 450 36.02 -16.09 -4.89
CA CYS A 450 36.66 -17.41 -4.80
C CYS A 450 35.70 -18.34 -4.07
N SER A 451 35.52 -19.54 -4.58
CA SER A 451 34.55 -20.57 -4.18
C SER A 451 34.62 -21.04 -2.71
N SER A 452 35.58 -20.54 -1.91
CA SER A 452 35.78 -20.90 -0.51
C SER A 452 34.82 -20.26 0.51
N GLU A 453 34.14 -19.14 0.16
CA GLU A 453 33.22 -18.47 1.09
C GLU A 453 31.75 -18.95 0.98
N ASN A 454 31.40 -19.67 -0.09
CA ASN A 454 30.03 -20.19 -0.27
C ASN A 454 29.67 -21.36 0.64
N GLN A 455 30.65 -22.05 1.26
CA GLN A 455 30.36 -23.17 2.18
C GLN A 455 29.85 -22.72 3.58
N ASN A 456 30.02 -21.44 3.94
CA ASN A 456 29.52 -20.92 5.20
C ASN A 456 28.08 -20.35 5.13
N PHE A 457 27.51 -20.25 3.93
CA PHE A 457 26.15 -19.71 3.75
C PHE A 457 25.05 -20.73 4.05
N SER A 458 25.31 -22.02 3.91
CA SER A 458 24.36 -23.10 4.16
C SER A 458 24.27 -23.55 5.63
N ARG A 459 25.20 -23.14 6.49
CA ARG A 459 25.25 -23.55 7.90
C ARG A 459 24.58 -22.62 8.91
N VAL A 460 23.97 -21.54 8.46
CA VAL A 460 23.29 -20.56 9.33
C VAL A 460 21.76 -20.62 9.18
N ILE A 461 21.26 -21.59 8.41
CA ILE A 461 19.81 -21.80 8.19
C ILE A 461 19.40 -23.23 8.61
N ASN A 462 19.91 -23.72 9.74
CA ASN A 462 19.31 -24.86 10.46
C ASN A 462 19.01 -24.44 11.89
#